data_2710608d9b561d8343043048857d0797
#
_entry.id   2710608d9b561d8343043048857d0797
#
_cell.length_a   1.000
_cell.length_b   1.000
_cell.length_c   1.000
_cell.angle_alpha   90.00
_cell.angle_beta   90.00
_cell.angle_gamma   90.00
#
_symmetry.space_group_name_H-M   'P 1'
#
loop_
_entity.id
_entity.type
_entity.pdbx_description
1 polymer ?
#
loop_
_entity_poly.entity_id
_entity_poly.type
_entity_poly.pdbx_seq_one_letter_code
_entity_poly.pdbx_strand_id
1 'polypeptide(L)'
;MRVDERLLKYVSYWTTSSEDSDTIPSTDRQFNLAKELEKELLDLGLQKVTLTDHCYIYGLIPATPGYEDKKAVGFISHMDTAPDFSGENVKPQIIPDYNGEDVILKGTGDVLKTSDFPELKTLKGRTLITTDGTTLLGADDKAGVAEIMRSEERRVGKECLS
;
A
#
# COMPACT_ATOMS: atom_id res chain seq x y z
N MET A 1 7.35 -8.24 8.74
CA MET A 1 6.80 -8.53 7.37
C MET A 1 7.55 -7.66 6.35
N ARG A 2 7.91 -8.19 5.19
CA ARG A 2 8.57 -7.41 4.12
C ARG A 2 7.57 -6.43 3.49
N VAL A 3 8.08 -5.37 2.83
CA VAL A 3 7.22 -4.35 2.19
C VAL A 3 6.35 -4.93 1.07
N ASP A 4 6.92 -5.82 0.26
CA ASP A 4 6.21 -6.51 -0.81
C ASP A 4 5.13 -7.48 -0.28
N GLU A 5 5.40 -8.18 0.81
CA GLU A 5 4.40 -9.03 1.48
C GLU A 5 3.24 -8.19 2.05
N ARG A 6 3.54 -7.00 2.60
CA ARG A 6 2.52 -6.04 3.04
C ARG A 6 1.67 -5.54 1.86
N LEU A 7 2.32 -5.13 0.78
CA LEU A 7 1.60 -4.71 -0.42
C LEU A 7 0.63 -5.81 -0.88
N LEU A 8 1.11 -7.06 -1.04
CA LEU A 8 0.28 -8.19 -1.46
C LEU A 8 -0.89 -8.46 -0.50
N LYS A 9 -0.68 -8.29 0.81
CA LYS A 9 -1.76 -8.35 1.81
C LYS A 9 -2.76 -7.21 1.62
N TYR A 10 -2.29 -5.97 1.47
CA TYR A 10 -3.18 -4.81 1.43
C TYR A 10 -3.98 -4.72 0.13
N VAL A 11 -3.40 -5.12 -1.01
CA VAL A 11 -4.14 -5.15 -2.29
C VAL A 11 -5.24 -6.21 -2.32
N SER A 12 -5.20 -7.21 -1.43
CA SER A 12 -6.29 -8.19 -1.29
C SER A 12 -7.57 -7.61 -0.69
N TYR A 13 -7.49 -6.45 -0.02
CA TYR A 13 -8.65 -5.74 0.49
C TYR A 13 -9.28 -4.90 -0.61
N TRP A 14 -10.57 -5.12 -0.84
CA TRP A 14 -11.33 -4.27 -1.76
C TRP A 14 -11.63 -2.92 -1.11
N THR A 15 -11.07 -1.85 -1.63
CA THR A 15 -11.16 -0.50 -1.06
C THR A 15 -11.56 0.55 -2.10
N THR A 16 -12.13 0.12 -3.24
CA THR A 16 -12.55 1.03 -4.30
C THR A 16 -13.54 2.07 -3.78
N SER A 17 -13.25 3.34 -4.05
CA SER A 17 -14.11 4.48 -3.76
C SER A 17 -15.36 4.51 -4.64
N SER A 18 -16.24 5.46 -4.41
CA SER A 18 -17.44 5.70 -5.24
C SER A 18 -17.61 7.19 -5.47
N GLU A 19 -17.83 7.58 -6.73
CA GLU A 19 -18.15 8.97 -7.10
C GLU A 19 -19.60 9.32 -6.84
N ASP A 20 -20.48 8.31 -6.74
CA ASP A 20 -21.93 8.48 -6.53
C ASP A 20 -22.31 8.60 -5.04
N SER A 21 -21.33 8.65 -4.14
CA SER A 21 -21.55 8.67 -2.70
C SER A 21 -21.29 10.03 -2.09
N ASP A 22 -22.25 10.50 -1.27
CA ASP A 22 -22.11 11.74 -0.49
C ASP A 22 -21.52 11.48 0.92
N THR A 23 -21.09 10.23 1.22
CA THR A 23 -20.54 9.87 2.52
C THR A 23 -19.01 9.92 2.54
N ILE A 24 -18.42 10.00 3.76
CA ILE A 24 -16.99 9.91 4.00
C ILE A 24 -16.75 8.82 5.05
N PRO A 25 -16.10 7.71 4.71
CA PRO A 25 -15.59 7.37 3.36
C PRO A 25 -16.72 7.16 2.36
N SER A 26 -16.40 7.26 1.07
CA SER A 26 -17.36 7.06 -0.02
C SER A 26 -17.85 5.60 -0.12
N THR A 27 -17.17 4.65 0.51
CA THR A 27 -17.58 3.25 0.62
C THR A 27 -17.14 2.65 1.96
N ASP A 28 -18.06 1.95 2.64
CA ASP A 28 -17.78 1.31 3.94
C ASP A 28 -16.72 0.20 3.86
N ARG A 29 -16.53 -0.38 2.68
CA ARG A 29 -15.53 -1.44 2.48
C ARG A 29 -14.10 -1.00 2.79
N GLN A 30 -13.79 0.29 2.76
CA GLN A 30 -12.50 0.86 3.11
C GLN A 30 -12.14 0.59 4.58
N PHE A 31 -13.14 0.51 5.47
CA PHE A 31 -12.92 0.16 6.87
C PHE A 31 -12.31 -1.23 7.08
N ASN A 32 -12.44 -2.15 6.11
CA ASN A 32 -11.87 -3.49 6.25
C ASN A 32 -10.33 -3.42 6.29
N LEU A 33 -9.73 -2.63 5.40
CA LEU A 33 -8.27 -2.38 5.43
C LEU A 33 -7.89 -1.49 6.60
N ALA A 34 -8.66 -0.44 6.88
CA ALA A 34 -8.38 0.49 7.97
C ALA A 34 -8.29 -0.20 9.34
N LYS A 35 -9.20 -1.13 9.64
CA LYS A 35 -9.18 -1.94 10.87
C LYS A 35 -7.97 -2.87 10.94
N GLU A 36 -7.54 -3.42 9.81
CA GLU A 36 -6.32 -4.23 9.77
C GLU A 36 -5.08 -3.38 10.04
N LEU A 37 -5.02 -2.17 9.45
CA LEU A 37 -3.93 -1.22 9.69
C LEU A 37 -3.92 -0.72 11.14
N GLU A 38 -5.09 -0.44 11.74
CA GLU A 38 -5.21 -0.08 13.15
C GLU A 38 -4.59 -1.15 14.06
N LYS A 39 -4.98 -2.41 13.83
CA LYS A 39 -4.41 -3.55 14.56
C LYS A 39 -2.89 -3.63 14.38
N GLU A 40 -2.41 -3.50 13.14
CA GLU A 40 -0.98 -3.60 12.85
C GLU A 40 -0.19 -2.46 13.51
N LEU A 41 -0.71 -1.23 13.54
CA LEU A 41 -0.10 -0.10 14.24
C LEU A 41 -0.03 -0.34 15.76
N LEU A 42 -1.08 -0.90 16.36
CA LEU A 42 -1.09 -1.28 17.77
C LEU A 42 -0.09 -2.39 18.06
N ASP A 43 -0.04 -3.42 17.23
CA ASP A 43 0.92 -4.53 17.37
C ASP A 43 2.38 -4.06 17.23
N LEU A 44 2.62 -3.03 16.43
CA LEU A 44 3.91 -2.34 16.31
C LEU A 44 4.24 -1.44 17.51
N GLY A 45 3.29 -1.22 18.41
CA GLY A 45 3.49 -0.43 19.62
C GLY A 45 3.41 1.09 19.42
N LEU A 46 2.77 1.57 18.36
CA LEU A 46 2.54 2.99 18.16
C LEU A 46 1.59 3.53 19.23
N GLN A 47 1.79 4.79 19.59
CA GLN A 47 0.94 5.51 20.51
C GLN A 47 -0.16 6.27 19.77
N LYS A 48 -1.24 6.60 20.51
CA LYS A 48 -2.37 7.39 19.98
C LYS A 48 -2.93 6.85 18.67
N VAL A 49 -2.93 5.53 18.53
CA VAL A 49 -3.56 4.91 17.36
C VAL A 49 -5.05 5.22 17.40
N THR A 50 -5.57 5.76 16.32
CA THR A 50 -6.98 6.19 16.23
C THR A 50 -7.48 5.95 14.82
N LEU A 51 -8.56 5.18 14.70
CA LEU A 51 -9.36 5.07 13.48
C LEU A 51 -10.62 5.93 13.66
N THR A 52 -10.79 6.92 12.79
CA THR A 52 -11.96 7.81 12.83
C THR A 52 -13.16 7.21 12.08
N ASP A 53 -14.35 7.79 12.30
CA ASP A 53 -15.57 7.48 11.56
C ASP A 53 -15.53 7.90 10.08
N HIS A 54 -14.55 8.74 9.69
CA HIS A 54 -14.24 9.10 8.31
C HIS A 54 -13.18 8.19 7.66
N CYS A 55 -12.85 7.07 8.28
CA CYS A 55 -11.85 6.10 7.81
C CYS A 55 -10.40 6.67 7.75
N TYR A 56 -10.09 7.71 8.53
CA TYR A 56 -8.71 8.15 8.71
C TYR A 56 -8.08 7.37 9.85
N ILE A 57 -6.86 6.87 9.62
CA ILE A 57 -6.09 6.19 10.65
C ILE A 57 -4.82 6.99 10.98
N TYR A 58 -4.57 7.16 12.25
CA TYR A 58 -3.41 7.86 12.79
C TYR A 58 -2.66 6.97 13.75
N GLY A 59 -1.36 7.11 13.78
CA GLY A 59 -0.48 6.54 14.80
C GLY A 59 0.69 7.48 15.06
N LEU A 60 1.17 7.50 16.27
CA LEU A 60 2.29 8.33 16.69
C LEU A 60 3.45 7.47 17.18
N ILE A 61 4.63 7.73 16.65
CA ILE A 61 5.89 7.32 17.27
C ILE A 61 6.40 8.50 18.08
N PRO A 62 6.61 8.35 19.41
CA PRO A 62 7.16 9.42 20.23
C PRO A 62 8.56 9.81 19.77
N ALA A 63 8.95 11.03 20.10
CA ALA A 63 10.29 11.50 19.84
C ALA A 63 11.34 10.59 20.51
N THR A 64 12.49 10.45 19.86
CA THR A 64 13.67 9.84 20.49
C THR A 64 14.09 10.68 21.69
N PRO A 65 14.49 10.08 22.83
CA PRO A 65 14.96 10.83 23.98
C PRO A 65 15.98 11.92 23.64
N GLY A 66 15.72 13.15 24.10
CA GLY A 66 16.52 14.35 23.79
C GLY A 66 16.13 15.07 22.49
N TYR A 67 15.06 14.66 21.82
CA TYR A 67 14.55 15.29 20.60
C TYR A 67 13.06 15.71 20.72
N GLU A 68 12.55 15.80 21.92
CA GLU A 68 11.14 16.07 22.21
C GLU A 68 10.70 17.47 21.75
N ASP A 69 11.63 18.41 21.65
CA ASP A 69 11.44 19.79 21.18
C ASP A 69 11.49 19.93 19.64
N LYS A 70 11.82 18.87 18.93
CA LYS A 70 11.91 18.90 17.46
C LYS A 70 10.53 18.79 16.82
N LYS A 71 10.41 19.36 15.63
CA LYS A 71 9.18 19.26 14.84
C LYS A 71 8.90 17.80 14.47
N ALA A 72 7.65 17.39 14.62
CA ALA A 72 7.20 16.11 14.12
C ALA A 72 7.20 16.09 12.57
N VAL A 73 7.53 14.94 12.01
CA VAL A 73 7.39 14.65 10.57
C VAL A 73 6.23 13.70 10.41
N GLY A 74 5.30 14.02 9.51
CA GLY A 74 4.17 13.15 9.16
C GLY A 74 4.37 12.51 7.79
N PHE A 75 3.99 11.24 7.68
CA PHE A 75 3.86 10.51 6.43
C PHE A 75 2.39 10.27 6.17
N ILE A 76 1.96 10.39 4.92
CA ILE A 76 0.56 10.25 4.51
C ILE A 76 0.52 9.35 3.28
N SER A 77 -0.48 8.47 3.24
CA SER A 77 -0.78 7.59 2.12
C SER A 77 -2.26 7.25 2.16
N HIS A 78 -2.92 7.11 1.00
CA HIS A 78 -4.32 6.74 0.96
C HIS A 78 -4.51 5.24 0.75
N MET A 79 -5.64 4.70 1.22
CA MET A 79 -5.92 3.27 1.16
C MET A 79 -7.00 2.91 0.13
N ASP A 80 -7.77 3.87 -0.33
CA ASP A 80 -8.78 3.65 -1.36
C ASP A 80 -8.14 3.52 -2.75
N THR A 81 -8.88 2.95 -3.67
CA THR A 81 -8.51 2.85 -5.07
C THR A 81 -9.54 3.55 -5.96
N ALA A 82 -9.10 4.03 -7.12
CA ALA A 82 -9.95 4.71 -8.09
C ALA A 82 -11.14 3.82 -8.52
N PRO A 83 -12.32 4.42 -8.79
CA PRO A 83 -13.51 3.70 -9.21
C PRO A 83 -13.54 3.34 -10.71
N ASP A 84 -12.60 3.87 -11.50
CA ASP A 84 -12.56 3.69 -12.96
C ASP A 84 -12.44 2.24 -13.40
N PHE A 85 -11.86 1.39 -12.56
CA PHE A 85 -11.73 -0.04 -12.80
C PHE A 85 -11.85 -0.84 -11.51
N SER A 86 -12.27 -2.11 -11.62
CA SER A 86 -12.48 -2.96 -10.43
C SER A 86 -11.20 -3.12 -9.62
N GLY A 87 -11.31 -2.98 -8.30
CA GLY A 87 -10.29 -3.35 -7.31
C GLY A 87 -10.70 -4.55 -6.46
N GLU A 88 -11.71 -5.33 -6.91
CA GLU A 88 -12.21 -6.52 -6.21
C GLU A 88 -11.52 -7.79 -6.70
N ASN A 89 -11.14 -8.67 -5.77
CA ASN A 89 -10.48 -9.95 -6.07
C ASN A 89 -9.17 -9.79 -6.87
N VAL A 90 -8.34 -8.87 -6.47
CA VAL A 90 -7.05 -8.60 -7.10
C VAL A 90 -6.18 -9.86 -7.12
N LYS A 91 -5.62 -10.16 -8.29
CA LYS A 91 -4.73 -11.31 -8.54
C LYS A 91 -3.35 -10.81 -8.96
N PRO A 92 -2.44 -10.56 -8.01
CA PRO A 92 -1.11 -10.08 -8.33
C PRO A 92 -0.28 -11.11 -9.10
N GLN A 93 0.47 -10.65 -10.09
CA GLN A 93 1.52 -11.42 -10.77
C GLN A 93 2.86 -10.96 -10.22
N ILE A 94 3.65 -11.89 -9.69
CA ILE A 94 5.00 -11.63 -9.20
C ILE A 94 5.99 -12.13 -10.23
N ILE A 95 6.81 -11.23 -10.75
CA ILE A 95 7.81 -11.52 -11.78
C ILE A 95 9.19 -11.24 -11.16
N PRO A 96 9.84 -12.27 -10.59
CA PRO A 96 11.18 -12.11 -10.05
C PRO A 96 12.20 -11.93 -11.18
N ASP A 97 13.28 -11.22 -10.90
CA ASP A 97 14.37 -10.98 -11.85
C ASP A 97 13.87 -10.54 -13.23
N TYR A 98 12.99 -9.52 -13.22
CA TYR A 98 12.33 -9.03 -14.42
C TYR A 98 13.35 -8.65 -15.51
N ASN A 99 13.12 -9.13 -16.72
CA ASN A 99 14.08 -9.02 -17.84
C ASN A 99 14.09 -7.65 -18.55
N GLY A 100 13.12 -6.77 -18.25
CA GLY A 100 12.98 -5.44 -18.87
C GLY A 100 12.22 -5.47 -20.20
N GLU A 101 11.51 -6.55 -20.53
CA GLU A 101 10.72 -6.71 -21.75
C GLU A 101 9.22 -6.49 -21.50
N ASP A 102 8.40 -6.63 -22.52
CA ASP A 102 6.95 -6.54 -22.44
C ASP A 102 6.37 -7.57 -21.45
N VAL A 103 5.32 -7.19 -20.72
CA VAL A 103 4.68 -8.04 -19.71
C VAL A 103 3.28 -8.43 -20.14
N ILE A 104 3.00 -9.73 -20.20
CA ILE A 104 1.66 -10.24 -20.47
C ILE A 104 0.88 -10.32 -19.16
N LEU A 105 -0.31 -9.73 -19.14
CA LEU A 105 -1.28 -9.84 -18.05
C LEU A 105 -2.10 -11.11 -18.27
N LYS A 106 -1.88 -12.12 -17.41
CA LYS A 106 -2.33 -13.50 -17.64
C LYS A 106 -3.85 -13.70 -17.61
N GLY A 107 -4.58 -12.78 -16.96
CA GLY A 107 -6.04 -12.86 -16.84
C GLY A 107 -6.77 -12.38 -18.08
N THR A 108 -6.24 -11.37 -18.77
CA THR A 108 -6.85 -10.78 -19.97
C THR A 108 -6.08 -11.07 -21.26
N GLY A 109 -4.79 -11.36 -21.15
CA GLY A 109 -3.90 -11.47 -22.31
C GLY A 109 -3.37 -10.12 -22.82
N ASP A 110 -3.74 -9.01 -22.15
CA ASP A 110 -3.21 -7.69 -22.48
C ASP A 110 -1.71 -7.62 -22.22
N VAL A 111 -1.05 -6.70 -22.91
CA VAL A 111 0.41 -6.55 -22.86
C VAL A 111 0.78 -5.15 -22.38
N LEU A 112 1.51 -5.07 -21.29
CA LEU A 112 2.20 -3.84 -20.89
C LEU A 112 3.47 -3.72 -21.73
N LYS A 113 3.39 -2.89 -22.76
CA LYS A 113 4.50 -2.73 -23.72
C LYS A 113 5.53 -1.75 -23.19
N THR A 114 6.78 -2.10 -23.33
CA THR A 114 7.91 -1.19 -22.99
C THR A 114 8.03 -0.01 -23.94
N SER A 115 7.32 -0.01 -25.09
CA SER A 115 7.14 1.17 -25.94
C SER A 115 6.22 2.21 -25.33
N ASP A 116 5.17 1.75 -24.63
CA ASP A 116 4.13 2.60 -24.04
C ASP A 116 4.52 3.02 -22.60
N PHE A 117 5.27 2.15 -21.91
CA PHE A 117 5.77 2.34 -20.54
C PHE A 117 7.29 2.14 -20.50
N PRO A 118 8.09 3.11 -20.98
CA PRO A 118 9.54 2.96 -21.11
C PRO A 118 10.27 2.77 -19.77
N GLU A 119 9.65 3.16 -18.66
CA GLU A 119 10.15 2.95 -17.30
C GLU A 119 10.37 1.47 -16.98
N LEU A 120 9.59 0.58 -17.57
CA LEU A 120 9.71 -0.87 -17.39
C LEU A 120 11.15 -1.35 -17.69
N LYS A 121 11.82 -0.78 -18.69
CA LYS A 121 13.20 -1.13 -19.04
C LYS A 121 14.18 -0.84 -17.91
N THR A 122 13.89 0.17 -17.09
CA THR A 122 14.74 0.56 -15.96
C THR A 122 14.61 -0.38 -14.76
N LEU A 123 13.57 -1.23 -14.76
CA LEU A 123 13.27 -2.16 -13.67
C LEU A 123 13.90 -3.55 -13.87
N LYS A 124 14.70 -3.72 -14.93
CA LYS A 124 15.41 -4.98 -15.19
C LYS A 124 16.23 -5.44 -13.97
N GLY A 125 16.12 -6.74 -13.66
CA GLY A 125 16.77 -7.37 -12.51
C GLY A 125 16.06 -7.14 -11.17
N ARG A 126 14.90 -6.44 -11.16
CA ARG A 126 14.07 -6.26 -9.98
C ARG A 126 12.90 -7.23 -9.98
N THR A 127 12.26 -7.43 -8.83
CA THR A 127 10.96 -8.09 -8.78
C THR A 127 9.89 -7.09 -9.17
N LEU A 128 9.16 -7.37 -10.23
CA LEU A 128 8.01 -6.59 -10.67
C LEU A 128 6.72 -7.24 -10.17
N ILE A 129 5.79 -6.44 -9.66
CA ILE A 129 4.46 -6.88 -9.26
C ILE A 129 3.44 -6.15 -10.13
N THR A 130 2.60 -6.90 -10.83
CA THR A 130 1.51 -6.38 -11.65
C THR A 130 0.18 -7.01 -11.25
N THR A 131 -0.93 -6.50 -11.77
CA THR A 131 -2.20 -7.23 -11.80
C THR A 131 -2.18 -8.30 -12.90
N ASP A 132 -3.18 -9.20 -12.91
CA ASP A 132 -3.42 -10.13 -14.02
C ASP A 132 -4.19 -9.48 -15.19
N GLY A 133 -4.56 -8.21 -15.09
CA GLY A 133 -5.33 -7.43 -16.07
C GLY A 133 -6.83 -7.40 -15.80
N THR A 134 -7.36 -8.25 -14.93
CA THR A 134 -8.81 -8.28 -14.63
C THR A 134 -9.23 -7.21 -13.63
N THR A 135 -8.26 -6.61 -12.90
CA THR A 135 -8.49 -5.56 -11.89
C THR A 135 -7.38 -4.53 -11.91
N LEU A 136 -7.54 -3.41 -11.20
CA LEU A 136 -6.41 -2.62 -10.72
C LEU A 136 -5.54 -3.48 -9.78
N LEU A 137 -4.25 -3.19 -9.69
CA LEU A 137 -3.42 -3.72 -8.62
C LEU A 137 -3.71 -3.01 -7.29
N GLY A 138 -3.97 -1.72 -7.35
CA GLY A 138 -4.17 -0.87 -6.17
C GLY A 138 -2.85 -0.47 -5.49
N ALA A 139 -1.74 -0.48 -6.22
CA ALA A 139 -0.46 -0.02 -5.68
C ALA A 139 -0.45 1.48 -5.37
N ASP A 140 -1.24 2.25 -6.06
CA ASP A 140 -1.56 3.64 -5.74
C ASP A 140 -2.81 3.69 -4.84
N ASP A 141 -2.68 3.97 -3.51
CA ASP A 141 -1.38 4.18 -2.84
C ASP A 141 -1.12 3.16 -1.69
N LYS A 142 -1.60 1.92 -1.86
CA LYS A 142 -1.33 0.85 -0.88
C LYS A 142 0.17 0.51 -0.80
N ALA A 143 0.96 0.85 -1.83
CA ALA A 143 2.41 0.72 -1.76
C ALA A 143 2.99 1.71 -0.75
N GLY A 144 2.57 2.97 -0.78
CA GLY A 144 2.95 3.97 0.22
C GLY A 144 2.51 3.57 1.63
N VAL A 145 1.29 3.02 1.79
CA VAL A 145 0.86 2.45 3.08
C VAL A 145 1.83 1.37 3.55
N ALA A 146 2.21 0.43 2.67
CA ALA A 146 3.13 -0.65 3.01
C ALA A 146 4.53 -0.15 3.39
N GLU A 147 5.02 0.89 2.71
CA GLU A 147 6.31 1.53 2.99
C GLU A 147 6.30 2.25 4.34
N ILE A 148 5.24 3.01 4.65
CA ILE A 148 5.06 3.68 5.95
C ILE A 148 5.07 2.63 7.06
N MET A 149 4.25 1.58 6.95
CA MET A 149 4.17 0.52 7.94
C MET A 149 5.49 -0.23 8.13
N ARG A 150 6.29 -0.40 7.07
CA ARG A 150 7.63 -0.99 7.16
C ARG A 150 8.63 -0.06 7.83
N SER A 151 8.57 1.23 7.56
CA SER A 151 9.41 2.24 8.21
C SER A 151 9.16 2.28 9.71
N GLU A 152 7.89 2.25 10.12
CA GLU A 152 7.48 2.26 11.53
C GLU A 152 7.95 0.99 12.26
N GLU A 153 7.82 -0.18 11.64
CA GLU A 153 8.32 -1.46 12.17
C GLU A 153 9.83 -1.38 12.47
N ARG A 154 10.62 -0.76 11.61
CA ARG A 154 12.07 -0.60 11.81
C ARG A 154 12.41 0.39 12.91
N ARG A 155 11.62 1.44 13.11
CA ARG A 155 11.85 2.44 14.17
C ARG A 155 11.49 1.92 15.54
N VAL A 156 10.43 1.15 15.66
CA VAL A 156 9.95 0.57 16.92
C VAL A 156 10.71 -0.73 17.22
N GLY A 157 11.06 -1.50 16.20
CA GLY A 157 11.88 -2.70 16.32
C GLY A 157 13.35 -2.38 16.54
N LYS A 158 14.01 -3.08 17.43
CA LYS A 158 15.42 -2.90 17.84
C LYS A 158 16.45 -3.22 16.75
N GLU A 159 16.13 -3.17 15.47
CA GLU A 159 17.00 -3.58 14.37
C GLU A 159 17.96 -2.50 13.85
N CYS A 160 18.14 -1.41 14.58
CA CYS A 160 19.18 -0.42 14.29
C CYS A 160 20.47 -0.64 15.11
N LEU A 161 20.76 -1.86 15.48
CA LEU A 161 22.00 -2.22 16.17
C LEU A 161 22.74 -3.33 15.41
N SER A 162 23.42 -2.94 14.32
CA SER A 162 24.62 -3.63 13.85
C SER A 162 25.30 -2.81 12.76
#